data_570187551c15072c9d671e2c01e20c68
#
_entry.id   570187551c15072c9d671e2c01e20c68
#
_cell.length_a   1.000
_cell.length_b   1.000
_cell.length_c   1.000
_cell.angle_alpha   90.00
_cell.angle_beta   90.00
_cell.angle_gamma   90.00
#
_symmetry.space_group_name_H-M   'P 1'
#
loop_
_entity.id
_entity.type
_entity.pdbx_description
1 polymer ?
#
loop_
_entity_poly.entity_id
_entity_poly.type
_entity_poly.pdbx_seq_one_letter_code
_entity_poly.pdbx_strand_id
1 'polypeptide(L)'
;MSTERYHAAVFGATSAIAIETMRALAAERPAHFLLMGRNHDRLETIANDLRQRGAECDVATVDLLNPDEDWKQRLDGARWDLFYIAHGSLPDQAETLADRHAIGREIDINFISPARIMSVCASILEDQQQGTLAVIGSVAGDRGRQSNYLYGSTKAALATFTEGMRHQFAGTPAIKIVLLKPGMTDTPMTADLPKGPLFSSAEKVGHLAWRAIRKGKAVAYLPSWWWVIMNIIRHLPRLIFHKTSL
;
A
#
# COMPACT_ATOMS: atom_id res chain seq x y z
N MET A 1 -8.82 26.77 -12.52
CA MET A 1 -8.26 25.56 -11.85
C MET A 1 -8.58 25.71 -10.38
N SER A 2 -9.19 24.73 -9.73
CA SER A 2 -9.50 24.78 -8.30
C SER A 2 -8.21 24.98 -7.52
N THR A 3 -8.18 26.01 -6.67
CA THR A 3 -7.08 26.31 -5.74
C THR A 3 -7.11 25.38 -4.52
N GLU A 4 -8.06 24.47 -4.47
CA GLU A 4 -8.27 23.54 -3.37
C GLU A 4 -7.17 22.47 -3.38
N ARG A 5 -6.46 22.33 -2.25
CA ARG A 5 -5.42 21.33 -2.08
C ARG A 5 -6.00 19.94 -2.00
N TYR A 6 -5.25 18.98 -2.50
CA TYR A 6 -5.57 17.56 -2.41
C TYR A 6 -5.04 17.00 -1.08
N HIS A 7 -5.93 16.61 -0.18
CA HIS A 7 -5.58 16.13 1.15
C HIS A 7 -5.36 14.62 1.16
N ALA A 8 -4.17 14.20 1.57
CA ALA A 8 -3.78 12.79 1.61
C ALA A 8 -3.22 12.37 2.97
N ALA A 9 -3.82 11.41 3.63
CA ALA A 9 -3.30 10.76 4.81
C ALA A 9 -2.53 9.49 4.41
N VAL A 10 -1.24 9.41 4.76
CA VAL A 10 -0.33 8.37 4.29
C VAL A 10 0.21 7.55 5.46
N PHE A 11 -0.26 6.32 5.57
CA PHE A 11 0.13 5.35 6.61
C PHE A 11 1.34 4.54 6.14
N GLY A 12 2.48 4.69 6.82
CA GLY A 12 3.75 4.13 6.38
C GLY A 12 4.42 5.00 5.31
N ALA A 13 4.44 6.31 5.52
CA ALA A 13 4.98 7.31 4.60
C ALA A 13 6.48 7.13 4.28
N THR A 14 7.20 6.33 5.07
CA THR A 14 8.61 5.99 4.81
C THR A 14 8.80 4.85 3.79
N SER A 15 7.72 4.26 3.27
CA SER A 15 7.78 3.29 2.16
C SER A 15 8.34 3.95 0.90
N ALA A 16 9.33 3.32 0.26
CA ALA A 16 9.93 3.86 -0.96
C ALA A 16 8.89 4.07 -2.09
N ILE A 17 7.94 3.14 -2.23
CA ILE A 17 6.84 3.29 -3.20
C ILE A 17 5.93 4.46 -2.80
N ALA A 18 5.64 4.63 -1.50
CA ALA A 18 4.80 5.74 -1.04
C ALA A 18 5.47 7.10 -1.28
N ILE A 19 6.76 7.23 -1.00
CA ILE A 19 7.53 8.45 -1.26
C ILE A 19 7.41 8.86 -2.73
N GLU A 20 7.66 7.94 -3.65
CA GLU A 20 7.58 8.22 -5.08
C GLU A 20 6.14 8.48 -5.56
N THR A 21 5.14 7.85 -4.91
CA THR A 21 3.73 8.14 -5.19
C THR A 21 3.37 9.57 -4.76
N MET A 22 3.81 10.01 -3.58
CA MET A 22 3.59 11.37 -3.08
C MET A 22 4.32 12.42 -3.92
N ARG A 23 5.55 12.13 -4.35
CA ARG A 23 6.30 12.98 -5.30
C ARG A 23 5.56 13.16 -6.62
N ALA A 24 5.03 12.07 -7.18
CA ALA A 24 4.25 12.12 -8.40
C ALA A 24 2.94 12.91 -8.24
N LEU A 25 2.27 12.81 -7.09
CA LEU A 25 1.09 13.58 -6.78
C LEU A 25 1.44 15.07 -6.64
N ALA A 26 2.46 15.43 -5.85
CA ALA A 26 2.89 16.82 -5.63
C ALA A 26 3.35 17.51 -6.91
N ALA A 27 3.94 16.77 -7.85
CA ALA A 27 4.33 17.30 -9.17
C ALA A 27 3.13 17.60 -10.08
N GLU A 28 1.96 17.01 -9.82
CA GLU A 28 0.78 17.15 -10.67
C GLU A 28 -0.20 18.21 -10.15
N ARG A 29 -0.28 18.40 -8.82
CA ARG A 29 -1.24 19.30 -8.20
C ARG A 29 -0.84 19.73 -6.79
N PRO A 30 -1.32 20.90 -6.31
CA PRO A 30 -1.16 21.30 -4.91
C PRO A 30 -1.70 20.23 -3.97
N ALA A 31 -0.90 19.82 -2.98
CA ALA A 31 -1.26 18.77 -2.05
C ALA A 31 -0.90 19.14 -0.61
N HIS A 32 -1.66 18.56 0.32
CA HIS A 32 -1.36 18.54 1.74
C HIS A 32 -1.29 17.08 2.21
N PHE A 33 -0.17 16.69 2.80
CA PHE A 33 0.06 15.33 3.28
C PHE A 33 0.10 15.28 4.80
N LEU A 34 -0.63 14.33 5.40
CA LEU A 34 -0.37 13.86 6.75
C LEU A 34 0.49 12.60 6.67
N LEU A 35 1.75 12.71 7.06
CA LEU A 35 2.73 11.63 6.98
C LEU A 35 2.80 10.86 8.29
N MET A 36 2.48 9.57 8.29
CA MET A 36 2.42 8.74 9.49
C MET A 36 3.41 7.59 9.45
N GLY A 37 4.08 7.34 10.59
CA GLY A 37 5.05 6.27 10.77
C GLY A 37 5.83 6.41 12.08
N ARG A 38 6.77 5.51 12.35
CA ARG A 38 7.45 5.40 13.64
C ARG A 38 8.69 6.27 13.78
N ASN A 39 9.33 6.63 12.69
CA ASN A 39 10.62 7.35 12.72
C ASN A 39 10.40 8.81 12.34
N HIS A 40 10.37 9.68 13.35
CA HIS A 40 10.13 11.12 13.19
C HIS A 40 11.12 11.78 12.23
N ASP A 41 12.42 11.56 12.39
CA ASP A 41 13.45 12.23 11.60
C ASP A 41 13.36 11.86 10.11
N ARG A 42 13.05 10.60 9.85
CA ARG A 42 12.82 10.14 8.47
C ARG A 42 11.55 10.70 7.86
N LEU A 43 10.48 10.85 8.65
CA LEU A 43 9.25 11.49 8.21
C LEU A 43 9.49 12.97 7.90
N GLU A 44 10.22 13.71 8.78
CA GLU A 44 10.56 15.11 8.53
C GLU A 44 11.47 15.27 7.30
N THR A 45 12.41 14.36 7.07
CA THR A 45 13.22 14.36 5.85
C THR A 45 12.33 14.26 4.59
N ILE A 46 11.34 13.39 4.62
CA ILE A 46 10.39 13.22 3.51
C ILE A 46 9.48 14.44 3.39
N ALA A 47 9.00 14.98 4.51
CA ALA A 47 8.17 16.17 4.53
C ALA A 47 8.92 17.36 3.90
N ASN A 48 10.20 17.55 4.22
CA ASN A 48 11.03 18.60 3.67
C ASN A 48 11.24 18.46 2.15
N ASP A 49 11.46 17.23 1.64
CA ASP A 49 11.50 17.00 0.19
C ASP A 49 10.18 17.35 -0.50
N LEU A 50 9.04 16.97 0.09
CA LEU A 50 7.73 17.29 -0.45
C LEU A 50 7.39 18.79 -0.37
N ARG A 51 7.78 19.47 0.72
CA ARG A 51 7.64 20.94 0.86
C ARG A 51 8.45 21.68 -0.18
N GLN A 52 9.66 21.24 -0.50
CA GLN A 52 10.47 21.81 -1.60
C GLN A 52 9.80 21.61 -2.97
N ARG A 53 8.90 20.66 -3.10
CA ARG A 53 8.09 20.42 -4.32
C ARG A 53 6.76 21.18 -4.30
N GLY A 54 6.54 22.07 -3.31
CA GLY A 54 5.36 22.89 -3.19
C GLY A 54 4.18 22.25 -2.46
N ALA A 55 4.35 21.09 -1.83
CA ALA A 55 3.33 20.50 -0.99
C ALA A 55 3.37 21.08 0.44
N GLU A 56 2.25 20.99 1.15
CA GLU A 56 2.19 21.13 2.61
C GLU A 56 2.28 19.75 3.26
N CYS A 57 2.92 19.66 4.42
CA CYS A 57 3.10 18.40 5.12
C CYS A 57 3.01 18.58 6.63
N ASP A 58 2.20 17.74 7.25
CA ASP A 58 2.20 17.45 8.68
C ASP A 58 2.81 16.07 8.93
N VAL A 59 3.46 15.91 10.07
CA VAL A 59 4.09 14.67 10.49
C VAL A 59 3.48 14.18 11.79
N ALA A 60 3.08 12.92 11.82
CA ALA A 60 2.59 12.24 13.01
C ALA A 60 3.42 10.98 13.28
N THR A 61 4.20 11.01 14.35
CA THR A 61 4.94 9.85 14.83
C THR A 61 3.98 8.92 15.58
N VAL A 62 3.73 7.74 14.99
CA VAL A 62 2.77 6.78 15.50
C VAL A 62 3.17 5.36 15.14
N ASP A 63 2.90 4.41 16.04
CA ASP A 63 2.99 2.99 15.72
C ASP A 63 1.68 2.53 15.07
N LEU A 64 1.75 2.19 13.79
CA LEU A 64 0.60 1.72 13.01
C LEU A 64 0.06 0.36 13.50
N LEU A 65 0.81 -0.35 14.34
CA LEU A 65 0.39 -1.63 14.92
C LEU A 65 -0.37 -1.45 16.23
N ASN A 66 -0.32 -0.26 16.84
CA ASN A 66 -1.02 -0.01 18.09
C ASN A 66 -2.52 -0.25 17.93
N PRO A 67 -3.11 -1.24 18.62
CA PRO A 67 -4.55 -1.54 18.51
C PRO A 67 -5.43 -0.47 19.16
N ASP A 68 -4.88 0.31 20.10
CA ASP A 68 -5.59 1.30 20.90
C ASP A 68 -5.52 2.71 20.29
N GLU A 69 -4.90 2.85 19.10
CA GLU A 69 -4.84 4.13 18.39
C GLU A 69 -6.23 4.54 17.90
N ASP A 70 -6.68 5.70 18.33
CA ASP A 70 -7.93 6.30 17.84
C ASP A 70 -7.71 7.02 16.50
N TRP A 71 -7.75 6.22 15.44
CA TRP A 71 -7.62 6.73 14.08
C TRP A 71 -8.72 7.71 13.69
N LYS A 72 -9.93 7.57 14.24
CA LYS A 72 -11.03 8.48 13.94
C LYS A 72 -10.74 9.88 14.50
N GLN A 73 -10.29 9.95 15.75
CA GLN A 73 -9.90 11.21 16.37
C GLN A 73 -8.69 11.85 15.65
N ARG A 74 -7.68 11.04 15.28
CA ARG A 74 -6.48 11.53 14.58
C ARG A 74 -6.76 12.12 13.21
N LEU A 75 -7.77 11.62 12.52
CA LEU A 75 -8.15 12.02 11.17
C LEU A 75 -9.31 13.03 11.15
N ASP A 76 -9.82 13.41 12.32
CA ASP A 76 -10.91 14.36 12.45
C ASP A 76 -10.51 15.79 12.05
N GLY A 77 -11.47 16.61 11.70
CA GLY A 77 -11.28 18.04 11.37
C GLY A 77 -10.76 18.31 9.97
N ALA A 78 -10.51 17.30 9.15
CA ALA A 78 -10.09 17.45 7.76
C ALA A 78 -10.96 16.62 6.80
N ARG A 79 -11.14 17.15 5.59
CA ARG A 79 -11.70 16.36 4.49
C ARG A 79 -10.56 15.69 3.75
N TRP A 80 -10.66 14.38 3.54
CA TRP A 80 -9.63 13.58 2.91
C TRP A 80 -10.01 13.17 1.49
N ASP A 81 -9.15 13.45 0.53
CA ASP A 81 -9.27 12.98 -0.86
C ASP A 81 -8.64 11.58 -1.02
N LEU A 82 -7.60 11.27 -0.21
CA LEU A 82 -6.87 10.02 -0.27
C LEU A 82 -6.46 9.52 1.12
N PHE A 83 -6.83 8.30 1.42
CA PHE A 83 -6.17 7.47 2.43
C PHE A 83 -5.24 6.48 1.72
N TYR A 84 -3.94 6.52 2.03
CA TYR A 84 -2.95 5.67 1.38
C TYR A 84 -2.23 4.78 2.40
N ILE A 85 -2.54 3.50 2.39
CA ILE A 85 -1.96 2.51 3.30
C ILE A 85 -0.78 1.84 2.61
N ALA A 86 0.44 2.11 3.08
CA ALA A 86 1.69 1.74 2.42
C ALA A 86 2.70 1.01 3.32
N HIS A 87 2.34 0.74 4.59
CA HIS A 87 3.19 -0.03 5.48
C HIS A 87 3.09 -1.53 5.21
N GLY A 88 4.13 -2.24 5.61
CA GLY A 88 4.26 -3.68 5.48
C GLY A 88 5.70 -4.11 5.67
N SER A 89 5.94 -5.40 5.69
CA SER A 89 7.25 -6.06 5.77
C SER A 89 7.35 -7.17 4.74
N LEU A 90 8.56 -7.55 4.42
CA LEU A 90 8.87 -8.76 3.66
C LEU A 90 9.94 -9.53 4.47
N PRO A 91 9.51 -10.44 5.36
CA PRO A 91 10.44 -11.16 6.21
C PRO A 91 11.19 -12.25 5.45
N ASP A 92 12.34 -12.67 5.98
CA ASP A 92 12.88 -13.98 5.63
C ASP A 92 11.90 -15.06 6.10
N GLN A 93 11.45 -15.91 5.19
CA GLN A 93 10.42 -16.89 5.48
C GLN A 93 10.93 -18.01 6.40
N ALA A 94 12.17 -18.48 6.22
CA ALA A 94 12.72 -19.59 7.00
C ALA A 94 12.91 -19.17 8.46
N GLU A 95 13.47 -17.99 8.69
CA GLU A 95 13.64 -17.41 10.03
C GLU A 95 12.29 -17.17 10.71
N THR A 96 11.33 -16.60 9.96
CA THR A 96 10.00 -16.29 10.51
C THR A 96 9.22 -17.56 10.88
N LEU A 97 9.33 -18.63 10.09
CA LEU A 97 8.64 -19.88 10.38
C LEU A 97 9.26 -20.65 11.56
N ALA A 98 10.52 -20.40 11.88
CA ALA A 98 11.18 -20.96 13.06
C ALA A 98 10.70 -20.31 14.37
N ASP A 99 10.13 -19.10 14.32
CA ASP A 99 9.59 -18.38 15.47
C ASP A 99 8.07 -18.19 15.35
N ARG A 100 7.30 -18.96 16.14
CA ARG A 100 5.83 -18.86 16.17
C ARG A 100 5.29 -17.46 16.47
N HIS A 101 6.06 -16.64 17.23
CA HIS A 101 5.66 -15.26 17.55
C HIS A 101 5.91 -14.33 16.35
N ALA A 102 6.92 -14.62 15.53
CA ALA A 102 7.18 -13.86 14.31
C ALA A 102 6.07 -14.04 13.28
N ILE A 103 5.49 -15.24 13.16
CA ILE A 103 4.32 -15.46 12.28
C ILE A 103 3.17 -14.51 12.64
N GLY A 104 2.82 -14.41 13.93
CA GLY A 104 1.77 -13.48 14.40
C GLY A 104 2.10 -12.02 14.05
N ARG A 105 3.33 -11.59 14.34
CA ARG A 105 3.79 -10.22 14.02
C ARG A 105 3.67 -9.90 12.52
N GLU A 106 4.03 -10.83 11.64
CA GLU A 106 3.93 -10.61 10.20
C GLU A 106 2.48 -10.53 9.70
N ILE A 107 1.58 -11.30 10.31
CA ILE A 107 0.14 -11.19 10.03
C ILE A 107 -0.37 -9.83 10.51
N ASP A 108 0.03 -9.37 11.69
CA ASP A 108 -0.35 -8.07 12.22
C ASP A 108 0.12 -6.93 11.32
N ILE A 109 1.40 -6.95 10.90
CA ILE A 109 2.00 -5.89 10.07
C ILE A 109 1.36 -5.84 8.68
N ASN A 110 1.16 -7.00 8.04
CA ASN A 110 0.79 -7.05 6.62
C ASN A 110 -0.72 -7.18 6.36
N PHE A 111 -1.51 -7.50 7.39
CA PHE A 111 -2.95 -7.69 7.24
C PHE A 111 -3.77 -7.02 8.35
N ILE A 112 -3.57 -7.33 9.63
CA ILE A 112 -4.46 -6.88 10.71
C ILE A 112 -4.43 -5.35 10.85
N SER A 113 -3.23 -4.76 10.95
CA SER A 113 -3.06 -3.31 11.03
C SER A 113 -3.62 -2.58 9.80
N PRO A 114 -3.26 -2.96 8.55
CA PRO A 114 -3.90 -2.39 7.37
C PRO A 114 -5.43 -2.50 7.39
N ALA A 115 -5.99 -3.65 7.77
CA ALA A 115 -7.43 -3.86 7.80
C ALA A 115 -8.15 -2.96 8.81
N ARG A 116 -7.58 -2.78 10.03
CA ARG A 116 -8.10 -1.86 11.05
C ARG A 116 -8.13 -0.42 10.53
N ILE A 117 -7.02 0.06 9.99
CA ILE A 117 -6.91 1.41 9.43
C ILE A 117 -7.87 1.61 8.27
N MET A 118 -7.94 0.65 7.34
CA MET A 118 -8.87 0.68 6.20
C MET A 118 -10.33 0.79 6.66
N SER A 119 -10.71 0.07 7.72
CA SER A 119 -12.09 0.10 8.24
C SER A 119 -12.48 1.48 8.76
N VAL A 120 -11.58 2.16 9.48
CA VAL A 120 -11.82 3.53 9.96
C VAL A 120 -11.84 4.52 8.79
N CYS A 121 -10.87 4.42 7.88
CA CYS A 121 -10.83 5.28 6.69
C CYS A 121 -12.09 5.11 5.83
N ALA A 122 -12.59 3.88 5.69
CA ALA A 122 -13.83 3.60 4.96
C ALA A 122 -15.03 4.28 5.59
N SER A 123 -15.17 4.25 6.94
CA SER A 123 -16.23 4.97 7.65
C SER A 123 -16.15 6.49 7.41
N ILE A 124 -14.95 7.07 7.42
CA ILE A 124 -14.77 8.50 7.12
C ILE A 124 -15.19 8.81 5.68
N LEU A 125 -14.81 7.97 4.70
CA LEU A 125 -15.22 8.17 3.31
C LEU A 125 -16.74 7.99 3.13
N GLU A 126 -17.36 7.10 3.90
CA GLU A 126 -18.81 6.92 3.91
C GLU A 126 -19.51 8.19 4.43
N ASP A 127 -19.01 8.78 5.52
CA ASP A 127 -19.51 10.06 6.04
C ASP A 127 -19.30 11.22 5.03
N GLN A 128 -18.16 11.24 4.34
CA GLN A 128 -17.85 12.24 3.29
C GLN A 128 -18.56 12.00 1.96
N GLN A 129 -19.09 10.80 1.71
CA GLN A 129 -19.71 10.33 0.44
C GLN A 129 -18.78 10.43 -0.77
N GLN A 130 -17.47 10.56 -0.57
CA GLN A 130 -16.46 10.63 -1.64
C GLN A 130 -15.05 10.44 -1.12
N GLY A 131 -14.12 10.15 -2.02
CA GLY A 131 -12.68 10.04 -1.79
C GLY A 131 -12.12 8.68 -2.21
N THR A 132 -10.84 8.49 -1.96
CA THR A 132 -10.13 7.27 -2.39
C THR A 132 -9.42 6.63 -1.20
N LEU A 133 -9.57 5.33 -1.05
CA LEU A 133 -8.76 4.50 -0.19
C LEU A 133 -7.88 3.61 -1.06
N ALA A 134 -6.56 3.75 -0.95
CA ALA A 134 -5.60 2.97 -1.69
C ALA A 134 -4.71 2.15 -0.74
N VAL A 135 -4.45 0.90 -1.07
CA VAL A 135 -3.60 0.02 -0.26
C VAL A 135 -2.57 -0.71 -1.11
N ILE A 136 -1.34 -0.82 -0.57
CA ILE A 136 -0.28 -1.60 -1.20
C ILE A 136 -0.45 -3.09 -0.84
N GLY A 137 -0.94 -3.86 -1.81
CA GLY A 137 -0.89 -5.31 -1.81
C GLY A 137 0.41 -5.84 -2.39
N SER A 138 0.35 -6.94 -3.11
CA SER A 138 1.48 -7.54 -3.85
C SER A 138 0.99 -8.57 -4.85
N VAL A 139 1.77 -8.80 -5.91
CA VAL A 139 1.60 -9.98 -6.78
C VAL A 139 1.81 -11.30 -6.03
N ALA A 140 2.51 -11.27 -4.88
CA ALA A 140 2.71 -12.45 -4.04
C ALA A 140 1.40 -13.03 -3.48
N GLY A 141 0.36 -12.19 -3.32
CA GLY A 141 -0.96 -12.62 -2.88
C GLY A 141 -1.80 -13.36 -3.92
N ASP A 142 -1.32 -13.50 -5.16
CA ASP A 142 -2.11 -14.12 -6.22
C ASP A 142 -2.03 -15.65 -6.25
N ARG A 143 -0.92 -16.22 -5.78
CA ARG A 143 -0.72 -17.66 -5.63
C ARG A 143 0.37 -17.95 -4.61
N GLY A 144 0.14 -18.89 -3.70
CA GLY A 144 1.13 -19.37 -2.74
C GLY A 144 2.36 -19.95 -3.44
N ARG A 145 3.56 -19.51 -3.05
CA ARG A 145 4.84 -19.93 -3.60
C ARG A 145 5.75 -20.39 -2.46
N GLN A 146 6.57 -21.39 -2.72
CA GLN A 146 7.49 -21.93 -1.74
C GLN A 146 8.38 -20.86 -1.09
N SER A 147 8.80 -19.89 -1.87
CA SER A 147 9.73 -18.85 -1.43
C SER A 147 9.14 -17.83 -0.43
N ASN A 148 7.81 -17.64 -0.39
CA ASN A 148 7.20 -16.57 0.41
C ASN A 148 5.71 -16.76 0.70
N TYR A 149 5.27 -17.99 1.00
CA TYR A 149 3.84 -18.28 1.21
C TYR A 149 3.26 -17.60 2.47
N LEU A 150 4.04 -17.33 3.51
CA LEU A 150 3.56 -16.56 4.67
C LEU A 150 3.19 -15.14 4.25
N TYR A 151 4.13 -14.41 3.64
CA TYR A 151 3.88 -13.09 3.11
C TYR A 151 2.76 -13.09 2.06
N GLY A 152 2.81 -14.04 1.14
CA GLY A 152 1.77 -14.22 0.12
C GLY A 152 0.38 -14.39 0.70
N SER A 153 0.24 -15.17 1.79
CA SER A 153 -1.04 -15.37 2.49
C SER A 153 -1.59 -14.08 3.09
N THR A 154 -0.74 -13.25 3.72
CA THR A 154 -1.19 -11.96 4.28
C THR A 154 -1.65 -11.01 3.17
N LYS A 155 -0.95 -10.98 2.03
CA LYS A 155 -1.30 -10.14 0.88
C LYS A 155 -2.51 -10.67 0.11
N ALA A 156 -2.77 -11.98 0.14
CA ALA A 156 -4.01 -12.57 -0.36
C ALA A 156 -5.21 -12.19 0.52
N ALA A 157 -5.05 -12.29 1.85
CA ALA A 157 -6.07 -11.85 2.81
C ALA A 157 -6.41 -10.36 2.62
N LEU A 158 -5.39 -9.51 2.50
CA LEU A 158 -5.57 -8.07 2.25
C LEU A 158 -6.28 -7.80 0.92
N ALA A 159 -5.98 -8.57 -0.13
CA ALA A 159 -6.64 -8.44 -1.43
C ALA A 159 -8.13 -8.80 -1.35
N THR A 160 -8.47 -9.89 -0.66
CA THR A 160 -9.86 -10.32 -0.44
C THR A 160 -10.62 -9.31 0.42
N PHE A 161 -10.00 -8.80 1.49
CA PHE A 161 -10.58 -7.76 2.34
C PHE A 161 -10.89 -6.48 1.54
N THR A 162 -9.94 -6.04 0.71
CA THR A 162 -10.11 -4.88 -0.18
C THR A 162 -11.22 -5.08 -1.20
N GLU A 163 -11.37 -6.30 -1.73
CA GLU A 163 -12.45 -6.65 -2.67
C GLU A 163 -13.83 -6.56 -2.00
N GLY A 164 -13.97 -7.12 -0.79
CA GLY A 164 -15.20 -7.03 -0.01
C GLY A 164 -15.59 -5.58 0.29
N MET A 165 -14.62 -4.76 0.71
CA MET A 165 -14.83 -3.33 0.93
C MET A 165 -15.26 -2.60 -0.35
N ARG A 166 -14.68 -2.91 -1.49
CA ARG A 166 -15.09 -2.35 -2.79
C ARG A 166 -16.53 -2.72 -3.13
N HIS A 167 -16.93 -3.94 -2.83
CA HIS A 167 -18.32 -4.38 -3.03
C HIS A 167 -19.29 -3.60 -2.13
N GLN A 168 -18.92 -3.33 -0.88
CA GLN A 168 -19.72 -2.48 0.03
C GLN A 168 -20.00 -1.10 -0.59
N PHE A 169 -19.02 -0.48 -1.24
CA PHE A 169 -19.16 0.86 -1.84
C PHE A 169 -19.57 0.85 -3.31
N ALA A 170 -20.03 -0.27 -3.86
CA ALA A 170 -20.39 -0.37 -5.28
C ALA A 170 -21.52 0.60 -5.67
N GLY A 171 -22.41 0.94 -4.73
CA GLY A 171 -23.50 1.92 -4.90
C GLY A 171 -23.07 3.39 -4.78
N THR A 172 -21.81 3.68 -4.41
CA THR A 172 -21.31 5.05 -4.20
C THR A 172 -20.08 5.31 -5.08
N PRO A 173 -20.23 5.59 -6.37
CA PRO A 173 -19.12 5.67 -7.33
C PRO A 173 -18.07 6.75 -7.02
N ALA A 174 -18.41 7.73 -6.17
CA ALA A 174 -17.49 8.76 -5.71
C ALA A 174 -16.48 8.23 -4.67
N ILE A 175 -16.75 7.08 -4.03
CA ILE A 175 -15.82 6.37 -3.14
C ILE A 175 -15.07 5.33 -3.98
N LYS A 176 -13.74 5.40 -3.97
CA LYS A 176 -12.88 4.52 -4.75
C LYS A 176 -11.99 3.69 -3.83
N ILE A 177 -12.05 2.38 -3.96
CA ILE A 177 -11.21 1.44 -3.21
C ILE A 177 -10.22 0.81 -4.19
N VAL A 178 -8.92 1.12 -4.01
CA VAL A 178 -7.84 0.80 -4.94
C VAL A 178 -6.85 -0.18 -4.31
N LEU A 179 -6.71 -1.36 -4.91
CA LEU A 179 -5.66 -2.32 -4.56
C LEU A 179 -4.49 -2.18 -5.55
N LEU A 180 -3.33 -1.80 -5.04
CA LEU A 180 -2.08 -1.74 -5.79
C LEU A 180 -1.33 -3.06 -5.61
N LYS A 181 -0.98 -3.74 -6.70
CA LYS A 181 -0.20 -4.98 -6.69
C LYS A 181 1.17 -4.77 -7.34
N PRO A 182 2.16 -4.22 -6.59
CA PRO A 182 3.52 -4.16 -7.09
C PRO A 182 4.08 -5.56 -7.35
N GLY A 183 4.87 -5.70 -8.42
CA GLY A 183 5.77 -6.81 -8.60
C GLY A 183 7.10 -6.58 -7.88
N MET A 184 8.17 -7.20 -8.38
CA MET A 184 9.52 -6.99 -7.86
C MET A 184 9.92 -5.52 -8.04
N THR A 185 10.10 -4.82 -6.92
CA THR A 185 10.42 -3.39 -6.90
C THR A 185 11.71 -3.18 -6.14
N ASP A 186 12.64 -2.43 -6.72
CA ASP A 186 13.90 -2.08 -6.09
C ASP A 186 13.68 -1.06 -4.97
N THR A 187 13.74 -1.56 -3.74
CA THR A 187 13.47 -0.82 -2.50
C THR A 187 14.37 -1.38 -1.40
N PRO A 188 14.53 -0.67 -0.27
CA PRO A 188 15.23 -1.23 0.89
C PRO A 188 14.67 -2.59 1.36
N MET A 189 13.37 -2.84 1.19
CA MET A 189 12.72 -4.11 1.55
C MET A 189 13.21 -5.31 0.71
N THR A 190 13.75 -5.06 -0.47
CA THR A 190 14.22 -6.07 -1.42
C THR A 190 15.72 -5.95 -1.67
N ALA A 191 16.47 -5.28 -0.78
CA ALA A 191 17.89 -5.01 -0.96
C ALA A 191 18.71 -6.29 -1.12
N ASP A 192 18.37 -7.31 -0.34
CA ASP A 192 19.09 -8.58 -0.29
C ASP A 192 18.67 -9.57 -1.39
N LEU A 193 17.66 -9.22 -2.19
CA LEU A 193 17.22 -10.08 -3.30
C LEU A 193 18.07 -9.83 -4.56
N PRO A 194 18.45 -10.90 -5.30
CA PRO A 194 19.17 -10.75 -6.57
C PRO A 194 18.34 -9.95 -7.56
N LYS A 195 18.91 -8.82 -8.04
CA LYS A 195 18.25 -7.96 -9.00
C LYS A 195 18.28 -8.57 -10.39
N GLY A 196 17.14 -8.59 -11.06
CA GLY A 196 16.97 -9.16 -12.39
C GLY A 196 16.04 -8.31 -13.26
N PRO A 197 15.78 -8.71 -14.50
CA PRO A 197 15.00 -7.92 -15.48
C PRO A 197 13.53 -7.69 -15.05
N LEU A 198 13.03 -8.44 -14.08
CA LEU A 198 11.68 -8.26 -13.54
C LEU A 198 11.59 -7.16 -12.49
N PHE A 199 12.74 -6.61 -12.03
CA PHE A 199 12.74 -5.51 -11.08
C PHE A 199 12.37 -4.19 -11.77
N SER A 200 11.60 -3.39 -11.08
CA SER A 200 11.30 -2.01 -11.47
C SER A 200 11.77 -1.06 -10.37
N SER A 201 12.20 0.15 -10.73
CA SER A 201 12.55 1.16 -9.74
C SER A 201 11.33 1.59 -8.91
N ALA A 202 11.56 2.01 -7.66
CA ALA A 202 10.53 2.57 -6.80
C ALA A 202 9.86 3.79 -7.45
N GLU A 203 10.63 4.63 -8.15
CA GLU A 203 10.13 5.79 -8.89
C GLU A 203 9.09 5.38 -9.94
N LYS A 204 9.43 4.44 -10.81
CA LYS A 204 8.49 3.93 -11.83
C LYS A 204 7.23 3.37 -11.22
N VAL A 205 7.36 2.56 -10.16
CA VAL A 205 6.21 1.96 -9.47
C VAL A 205 5.36 3.02 -8.77
N GLY A 206 5.98 4.02 -8.14
CA GLY A 206 5.28 5.14 -7.48
C GLY A 206 4.47 6.00 -8.46
N HIS A 207 5.06 6.36 -9.60
CA HIS A 207 4.33 7.06 -10.68
C HIS A 207 3.14 6.26 -11.22
N LEU A 208 3.32 4.94 -11.39
CA LEU A 208 2.23 4.07 -11.81
C LEU A 208 1.15 3.92 -10.72
N ALA A 209 1.55 3.91 -9.45
CA ALA A 209 0.64 3.87 -8.31
C ALA A 209 -0.23 5.13 -8.26
N TRP A 210 0.39 6.34 -8.34
CA TRP A 210 -0.37 7.58 -8.42
C TRP A 210 -1.36 7.58 -9.59
N ARG A 211 -0.91 7.18 -10.77
CA ARG A 211 -1.79 7.09 -11.95
C ARG A 211 -2.97 6.14 -11.74
N ALA A 212 -2.77 5.03 -11.05
CA ALA A 212 -3.83 4.08 -10.73
C ALA A 212 -4.81 4.64 -9.69
N ILE A 213 -4.30 5.28 -8.63
CA ILE A 213 -5.07 5.96 -7.57
C ILE A 213 -5.95 7.04 -8.18
N ARG A 214 -5.36 7.98 -8.94
CA ARG A 214 -6.07 9.09 -9.58
C ARG A 214 -7.22 8.61 -10.47
N LYS A 215 -7.04 7.47 -11.16
CA LYS A 215 -8.06 6.87 -12.02
C LYS A 215 -9.09 6.04 -11.24
N GLY A 216 -8.92 5.84 -9.95
CA GLY A 216 -9.75 4.94 -9.15
C GLY A 216 -9.74 3.49 -9.65
N LYS A 217 -8.57 3.00 -10.11
CA LYS A 217 -8.45 1.67 -10.69
C LYS A 217 -8.59 0.59 -9.61
N ALA A 218 -9.66 -0.20 -9.67
CA ALA A 218 -10.01 -1.19 -8.65
C ALA A 218 -8.83 -2.10 -8.24
N VAL A 219 -8.13 -2.68 -9.22
CA VAL A 219 -6.90 -3.46 -9.03
C VAL A 219 -5.86 -3.01 -10.06
N ALA A 220 -4.67 -2.65 -9.61
CA ALA A 220 -3.57 -2.21 -10.47
C ALA A 220 -2.31 -3.05 -10.24
N TYR A 221 -1.92 -3.83 -11.23
CA TYR A 221 -0.61 -4.47 -11.27
C TYR A 221 0.44 -3.43 -11.70
N LEU A 222 1.56 -3.35 -10.98
CA LEU A 222 2.55 -2.30 -11.13
C LEU A 222 3.96 -2.89 -11.32
N PRO A 223 4.52 -2.82 -12.54
CA PRO A 223 3.89 -2.45 -13.81
C PRO A 223 2.82 -3.44 -14.30
N SER A 224 2.03 -3.00 -15.29
CA SER A 224 0.85 -3.78 -15.76
C SER A 224 1.17 -5.15 -16.37
N TRP A 225 2.37 -5.37 -16.89
CA TRP A 225 2.79 -6.67 -17.41
C TRP A 225 2.83 -7.77 -16.34
N TRP A 226 2.89 -7.41 -15.05
CA TRP A 226 2.73 -8.38 -13.95
C TRP A 226 1.36 -9.04 -13.97
N TRP A 227 0.34 -8.36 -14.49
CA TRP A 227 -0.98 -8.99 -14.69
C TRP A 227 -0.89 -10.21 -15.61
N VAL A 228 -0.15 -10.12 -16.71
CA VAL A 228 0.04 -11.25 -17.64
C VAL A 228 0.79 -12.38 -16.96
N ILE A 229 1.92 -12.08 -16.32
CA ILE A 229 2.73 -13.08 -15.61
C ILE A 229 1.90 -13.78 -14.53
N MET A 230 1.17 -13.02 -13.72
CA MET A 230 0.39 -13.62 -12.64
C MET A 230 -0.82 -14.41 -13.14
N ASN A 231 -1.43 -14.03 -14.25
CA ASN A 231 -2.45 -14.88 -14.87
C ASN A 231 -1.87 -16.22 -15.34
N ILE A 232 -0.73 -16.24 -15.95
CA ILE A 232 -0.04 -17.49 -16.31
C ILE A 232 0.23 -18.32 -15.05
N ILE A 233 0.85 -17.73 -14.03
CA ILE A 233 1.21 -18.40 -12.79
C ILE A 233 -0.03 -18.96 -12.09
N ARG A 234 -1.12 -18.18 -12.00
CA ARG A 234 -2.38 -18.60 -11.32
C ARG A 234 -3.02 -19.83 -11.98
N HIS A 235 -2.98 -19.91 -13.31
CA HIS A 235 -3.63 -20.99 -14.06
C HIS A 235 -2.68 -22.15 -14.39
N LEU A 236 -1.41 -22.06 -14.01
CA LEU A 236 -0.46 -23.15 -14.23
C LEU A 236 -0.90 -24.41 -13.46
N PRO A 237 -1.06 -25.57 -14.13
CA PRO A 237 -1.46 -26.82 -13.46
C PRO A 237 -0.51 -27.18 -12.31
N ARG A 238 -1.05 -27.73 -11.22
CA ARG A 238 -0.25 -28.06 -10.01
C ARG A 238 0.96 -28.93 -10.32
N LEU A 239 0.81 -29.93 -11.19
CA LEU A 239 1.90 -30.83 -11.59
C LEU A 239 3.10 -30.09 -12.22
N ILE A 240 2.84 -29.00 -12.95
CA ILE A 240 3.89 -28.17 -13.55
C ILE A 240 4.41 -27.19 -12.50
N PHE A 241 3.50 -26.50 -11.79
CA PHE A 241 3.85 -25.50 -10.78
C PHE A 241 4.78 -26.06 -9.69
N HIS A 242 4.53 -27.27 -9.19
CA HIS A 242 5.35 -27.91 -8.16
C HIS A 242 6.77 -28.31 -8.62
N LYS A 243 7.05 -28.22 -9.93
CA LYS A 243 8.39 -28.42 -10.48
C LYS A 243 9.16 -27.11 -10.68
N THR A 244 8.53 -25.98 -10.39
CA THR A 244 9.17 -24.67 -10.47
C THR A 244 9.74 -24.25 -9.12
N SER A 245 10.77 -23.42 -9.13
CA SER A 245 11.36 -22.78 -7.93
C SER A 245 10.77 -21.42 -7.60
N LEU A 246 9.55 -21.16 -8.07
CA LEU A 246 8.84 -19.89 -7.89
C LEU A 246 8.44 -19.63 -6.44
#